data_e078eb4927864983c5808c0661dc4645
#
_entry.id   e078eb4927864983c5808c0661dc4645
#
_cell.length_a   1.000
_cell.length_b   1.000
_cell.length_c   1.000
_cell.angle_alpha   90.00
_cell.angle_beta   90.00
_cell.angle_gamma   90.00
#
_symmetry.space_group_name_H-M   'P 1'
#
loop_
_entity.id
_entity.type
_entity.pdbx_description
1 polymer ?
#
loop_
_entity_poly.entity_id
_entity_poly.type
_entity_poly.pdbx_seq_one_letter_code
_entity_poly.pdbx_strand_id
1 'polypeptide(L)'
;DSQCIEKIVELTEENLNENGIELEELLADGGYSSGEALKYLNQKNINAYIPNFGQYKPEREGFIFNKELHQYECIKEGSNKAILLFKGEKTDSKGYTKRTYRSSESDCKNCPLRESCCGKSTKYKKIDDSIHKEHYDRMHQKLTQNPQYAKKMVRVRSKTVEPVIGTLVNFTNMKRVNTRGIKQANKH
;
A
#
# COMPACT_ATOMS: atom_id res chain seq x y z
N ASP A 1 -3.45 1.88 -12.58
CA ASP A 1 -3.85 0.45 -12.45
C ASP A 1 -4.66 0.22 -11.17
N SER A 2 -4.22 0.72 -10.01
CA SER A 2 -4.92 0.50 -8.74
C SER A 2 -6.37 1.04 -8.68
N GLN A 3 -6.71 2.05 -9.46
CA GLN A 3 -8.08 2.61 -9.55
C GLN A 3 -9.06 1.68 -10.29
N CYS A 4 -8.57 0.70 -11.03
CA CYS A 4 -9.40 -0.19 -11.83
C CYS A 4 -9.69 -1.53 -11.12
N ILE A 5 -9.10 -1.78 -9.93
CA ILE A 5 -9.16 -3.10 -9.29
C ILE A 5 -10.58 -3.51 -8.92
N GLU A 6 -11.40 -2.57 -8.43
CA GLU A 6 -12.81 -2.82 -8.09
C GLU A 6 -13.57 -3.35 -9.29
N LYS A 7 -13.51 -2.62 -10.41
CA LYS A 7 -14.19 -3.01 -11.64
C LYS A 7 -13.67 -4.34 -12.21
N ILE A 8 -12.37 -4.58 -12.14
CA ILE A 8 -11.76 -5.84 -12.59
C ILE A 8 -12.27 -7.00 -11.75
N VAL A 9 -12.31 -6.85 -10.43
CA VAL A 9 -12.82 -7.88 -9.52
C VAL A 9 -14.28 -8.15 -9.75
N GLU A 10 -15.13 -7.12 -9.86
CA GLU A 10 -16.56 -7.27 -10.11
C GLU A 10 -16.84 -8.03 -11.41
N LEU A 11 -16.22 -7.61 -12.52
CA LEU A 11 -16.36 -8.31 -13.81
C LEU A 11 -15.83 -9.75 -13.77
N THR A 12 -14.79 -10.00 -12.99
CA THR A 12 -14.25 -11.34 -12.82
C THR A 12 -15.20 -12.21 -12.01
N GLU A 13 -15.74 -11.70 -10.91
CA GLU A 13 -16.74 -12.40 -10.10
C GLU A 13 -18.00 -12.72 -10.92
N GLU A 14 -18.51 -11.78 -11.72
CA GLU A 14 -19.65 -12.01 -12.63
C GLU A 14 -19.37 -13.17 -13.58
N ASN A 15 -18.25 -13.13 -14.31
CA ASN A 15 -17.88 -14.17 -15.26
C ASN A 15 -17.66 -15.55 -14.61
N LEU A 16 -17.07 -15.59 -13.42
CA LEU A 16 -16.84 -16.83 -12.68
C LEU A 16 -18.16 -17.41 -12.17
N ASN A 17 -19.03 -16.57 -11.61
CA ASN A 17 -20.33 -16.98 -11.07
C ASN A 17 -21.26 -17.55 -12.16
N GLU A 18 -21.24 -17.01 -13.38
CA GLU A 18 -21.96 -17.58 -14.52
C GLU A 18 -21.57 -19.03 -14.82
N ASN A 19 -20.34 -19.42 -14.43
CA ASN A 19 -19.81 -20.77 -14.61
C ASN A 19 -19.82 -21.59 -13.30
N GLY A 20 -20.43 -21.09 -12.22
CA GLY A 20 -20.50 -21.77 -10.93
C GLY A 20 -19.14 -21.84 -10.21
N ILE A 21 -18.23 -20.90 -10.50
CA ILE A 21 -16.89 -20.81 -9.90
C ILE A 21 -16.85 -19.61 -8.98
N GLU A 22 -16.26 -19.77 -7.79
CA GLU A 22 -16.05 -18.68 -6.84
C GLU A 22 -14.62 -18.16 -6.90
N LEU A 23 -14.45 -16.85 -6.67
CA LEU A 23 -13.14 -16.20 -6.58
C LEU A 23 -12.53 -16.43 -5.19
N GLU A 24 -11.58 -17.36 -5.06
CA GLU A 24 -10.90 -17.64 -3.80
C GLU A 24 -9.66 -16.77 -3.58
N GLU A 25 -8.81 -16.65 -4.59
CA GLU A 25 -7.54 -15.93 -4.48
C GLU A 25 -7.32 -14.95 -5.64
N LEU A 26 -6.78 -13.79 -5.31
CA LEU A 26 -6.42 -12.75 -6.28
C LEU A 26 -4.93 -12.48 -6.24
N LEU A 27 -4.29 -12.60 -7.40
CA LEU A 27 -2.87 -12.29 -7.57
C LEU A 27 -2.72 -11.09 -8.51
N ALA A 28 -2.10 -10.01 -7.99
CA ALA A 28 -1.83 -8.84 -8.80
C ALA A 28 -0.40 -8.35 -8.57
N ASP A 29 0.07 -7.47 -9.45
CA ASP A 29 1.39 -6.85 -9.28
C ASP A 29 1.34 -5.65 -8.31
N GLY A 30 2.52 -5.11 -7.97
CA GLY A 30 2.62 -3.96 -7.08
C GLY A 30 1.95 -2.68 -7.59
N GLY A 31 1.68 -2.57 -8.89
CA GLY A 31 0.97 -1.45 -9.49
C GLY A 31 -0.48 -1.34 -9.00
N TYR A 32 -1.06 -2.44 -8.51
CA TYR A 32 -2.39 -2.48 -7.90
C TYR A 32 -2.36 -2.23 -6.39
N SER A 33 -1.19 -2.08 -5.76
CA SER A 33 -1.05 -1.84 -4.34
C SER A 33 -1.35 -0.38 -3.99
N SER A 34 -2.62 -0.05 -3.81
CA SER A 34 -3.07 1.22 -3.23
C SER A 34 -3.87 0.99 -1.97
N GLY A 35 -3.96 2.00 -1.11
CA GLY A 35 -4.71 1.90 0.14
C GLY A 35 -6.19 1.61 -0.10
N GLU A 36 -6.81 2.24 -1.09
CA GLU A 36 -8.21 2.00 -1.47
C GLU A 36 -8.40 0.58 -2.01
N ALA A 37 -7.52 0.11 -2.92
CA ALA A 37 -7.57 -1.24 -3.45
C ALA A 37 -7.48 -2.30 -2.34
N LEU A 38 -6.51 -2.15 -1.42
CA LEU A 38 -6.35 -3.08 -0.30
C LEU A 38 -7.53 -3.04 0.68
N LYS A 39 -8.11 -1.85 0.91
CA LYS A 39 -9.33 -1.68 1.71
C LYS A 39 -10.49 -2.43 1.09
N TYR A 40 -10.75 -2.21 -0.21
CA TYR A 40 -11.81 -2.88 -0.96
C TYR A 40 -11.69 -4.41 -0.90
N LEU A 41 -10.50 -4.95 -1.20
CA LEU A 41 -10.25 -6.39 -1.15
C LEU A 41 -10.45 -6.99 0.25
N ASN A 42 -10.06 -6.25 1.29
CA ASN A 42 -10.29 -6.66 2.68
C ASN A 42 -11.79 -6.65 3.04
N GLN A 43 -12.56 -5.67 2.57
CA GLN A 43 -14.01 -5.60 2.79
C GLN A 43 -14.77 -6.72 2.09
N LYS A 44 -14.31 -7.11 0.90
CA LYS A 44 -14.84 -8.26 0.14
C LYS A 44 -14.37 -9.63 0.68
N ASN A 45 -13.47 -9.66 1.67
CA ASN A 45 -12.82 -10.89 2.17
C ASN A 45 -12.07 -11.67 1.09
N ILE A 46 -11.61 -11.02 0.03
CA ILE A 46 -10.84 -11.66 -1.03
C ILE A 46 -9.42 -11.95 -0.54
N ASN A 47 -8.96 -13.20 -0.71
CA ASN A 47 -7.61 -13.62 -0.34
C ASN A 47 -6.56 -13.11 -1.34
N ALA A 48 -6.25 -11.81 -1.29
CA ALA A 48 -5.34 -11.18 -2.24
C ALA A 48 -3.87 -11.29 -1.85
N TYR A 49 -2.98 -11.42 -2.87
CA TYR A 49 -1.53 -11.33 -2.76
C TYR A 49 -1.01 -10.26 -3.73
N ILE A 50 -0.78 -9.07 -3.20
CA ILE A 50 -0.32 -7.90 -3.95
C ILE A 50 0.94 -7.38 -3.27
N PRO A 51 2.13 -7.47 -3.92
CA PRO A 51 3.36 -6.93 -3.35
C PRO A 51 3.23 -5.43 -3.09
N ASN A 52 3.69 -4.97 -1.93
CA ASN A 52 3.75 -3.54 -1.66
C ASN A 52 4.66 -2.85 -2.67
N PHE A 53 4.20 -1.73 -3.21
CA PHE A 53 5.01 -0.93 -4.13
C PHE A 53 6.17 -0.27 -3.35
N GLY A 54 7.39 -0.55 -3.78
CA GLY A 54 8.60 -0.06 -3.13
C GLY A 54 8.92 -0.76 -1.80
N GLN A 55 9.74 -0.11 -0.99
CA GLN A 55 10.14 -0.62 0.33
C GLN A 55 9.15 -0.16 1.41
N TYR A 56 8.04 -0.86 1.55
CA TYR A 56 7.11 -0.58 2.64
C TYR A 56 7.72 -1.00 3.98
N LYS A 57 7.71 -0.09 4.94
CA LYS A 57 8.14 -0.34 6.32
C LYS A 57 6.95 -0.14 7.26
N PRO A 58 6.39 -1.21 7.84
CA PRO A 58 5.26 -1.11 8.76
C PRO A 58 5.66 -0.39 10.06
N GLU A 59 6.88 -0.62 10.50
CA GLU A 59 7.42 -0.03 11.73
C GLU A 59 8.13 1.28 11.47
N ARG A 60 8.10 2.15 12.45
CA ARG A 60 8.85 3.41 12.49
C ARG A 60 10.04 3.24 13.43
N GLU A 61 11.24 3.18 12.90
CA GLU A 61 12.46 2.95 13.66
C GLU A 61 12.58 3.88 14.89
N GLY A 62 12.59 3.26 16.07
CA GLY A 62 12.66 3.96 17.36
C GLY A 62 11.35 4.60 17.82
N PHE A 63 10.20 4.21 17.23
CA PHE A 63 8.88 4.66 17.65
C PHE A 63 7.89 3.51 17.66
N ILE A 64 7.09 3.42 18.72
CA ILE A 64 5.99 2.46 18.84
C ILE A 64 4.66 3.22 18.72
N PHE A 65 3.71 2.64 17.98
CA PHE A 65 2.35 3.18 17.91
C PHE A 65 1.49 2.61 19.03
N ASN A 66 1.02 3.48 19.91
CA ASN A 66 0.05 3.16 20.93
C ASN A 66 -1.36 3.30 20.34
N LYS A 67 -2.04 2.15 20.14
CA LYS A 67 -3.38 2.12 19.51
C LYS A 67 -4.46 2.71 20.40
N GLU A 68 -4.37 2.52 21.72
CA GLU A 68 -5.38 2.99 22.68
C GLU A 68 -5.38 4.51 22.78
N LEU A 69 -4.20 5.12 22.85
CA LEU A 69 -4.01 6.56 22.93
C LEU A 69 -3.90 7.25 21.57
N HIS A 70 -3.88 6.47 20.49
CA HIS A 70 -3.75 6.96 19.12
C HIS A 70 -2.56 7.90 18.92
N GLN A 71 -1.39 7.50 19.42
CA GLN A 71 -0.16 8.29 19.43
C GLN A 71 1.07 7.44 19.16
N TYR A 72 2.17 8.08 18.78
CA TYR A 72 3.48 7.44 18.72
C TYR A 72 4.30 7.77 19.97
N GLU A 73 5.03 6.79 20.47
CA GLU A 73 5.92 6.92 21.62
C GLU A 73 7.38 6.68 21.18
N CYS A 74 8.26 7.60 21.49
CA CYS A 74 9.69 7.47 21.20
C CYS A 74 10.32 6.48 22.18
N ILE A 75 10.86 5.38 21.64
CA ILE A 75 11.54 4.34 22.44
C ILE A 75 13.05 4.34 22.25
N LYS A 76 13.61 5.30 21.49
CA LYS A 76 15.05 5.38 21.25
C LYS A 76 15.81 5.51 22.56
N GLU A 77 16.84 4.71 22.71
CA GLU A 77 17.75 4.80 23.86
C GLU A 77 18.47 6.15 23.87
N GLY A 78 18.63 6.77 25.04
CA GLY A 78 19.20 8.10 25.17
C GLY A 78 18.33 9.25 24.68
N SER A 79 17.06 9.01 24.31
CA SER A 79 16.11 10.07 23.96
C SER A 79 15.32 10.58 25.16
N ASN A 80 14.67 11.73 24.99
CA ASN A 80 13.74 12.29 25.99
C ASN A 80 12.36 11.57 26.01
N LYS A 81 12.22 10.42 25.33
CA LYS A 81 10.97 9.64 25.29
C LYS A 81 9.74 10.45 24.88
N ALA A 82 9.90 11.31 23.87
CA ALA A 82 8.84 12.19 23.39
C ALA A 82 7.59 11.41 22.93
N ILE A 83 6.42 11.99 23.20
CA ILE A 83 5.14 11.50 22.71
C ILE A 83 4.73 12.31 21.47
N LEU A 84 4.36 11.64 20.39
CA LEU A 84 3.89 12.26 19.17
C LEU A 84 2.36 12.14 19.11
N LEU A 85 1.69 13.24 19.41
CA LEU A 85 0.24 13.31 19.40
C LEU A 85 -0.31 13.43 17.98
N PHE A 86 -1.48 12.88 17.76
CA PHE A 86 -2.23 13.07 16.52
C PHE A 86 -2.58 14.56 16.32
N LYS A 87 -2.34 15.08 15.13
CA LYS A 87 -2.56 16.50 14.76
C LYS A 87 -3.60 16.70 13.66
N GLY A 88 -4.13 15.60 13.12
CA GLY A 88 -5.14 15.63 12.08
C GLY A 88 -4.71 14.90 10.80
N GLU A 89 -5.62 14.90 9.84
CA GLU A 89 -5.42 14.32 8.53
C GLU A 89 -5.14 15.43 7.51
N LYS A 90 -4.27 15.13 6.56
CA LYS A 90 -3.93 16.06 5.46
C LYS A 90 -3.91 15.31 4.15
N THR A 91 -4.60 15.84 3.16
CA THR A 91 -4.57 15.32 1.79
C THR A 91 -3.55 16.14 1.00
N ASP A 92 -2.66 15.43 0.30
CA ASP A 92 -1.68 16.06 -0.57
C ASP A 92 -2.29 16.40 -1.95
N SER A 93 -1.51 17.11 -2.80
CA SER A 93 -1.95 17.52 -4.14
C SER A 93 -2.26 16.36 -5.09
N LYS A 94 -1.83 15.14 -4.74
CA LYS A 94 -2.10 13.91 -5.49
C LYS A 94 -3.30 13.13 -4.95
N GLY A 95 -4.01 13.66 -3.94
CA GLY A 95 -5.18 13.04 -3.33
C GLY A 95 -4.84 12.03 -2.22
N TYR A 96 -3.57 11.84 -1.84
CA TYR A 96 -3.20 10.91 -0.77
C TYR A 96 -3.41 11.54 0.61
N THR A 97 -4.30 10.96 1.39
CA THR A 97 -4.57 11.41 2.77
C THR A 97 -3.64 10.70 3.76
N LYS A 98 -3.04 11.50 4.63
CA LYS A 98 -2.09 11.06 5.67
C LYS A 98 -2.51 11.55 7.03
N ARG A 99 -2.36 10.71 8.04
CA ARG A 99 -2.45 11.04 9.47
C ARG A 99 -1.12 11.58 9.93
N THR A 100 -1.12 12.79 10.47
CA THR A 100 0.09 13.44 10.97
C THR A 100 0.15 13.33 12.50
N TYR A 101 1.29 12.86 12.98
CA TYR A 101 1.64 12.82 14.40
C TYR A 101 2.85 13.70 14.65
N ARG A 102 2.83 14.46 15.75
CA ARG A 102 3.89 15.41 16.04
C ARG A 102 4.18 15.47 17.53
N SER A 103 5.47 15.48 17.89
CA SER A 103 5.93 15.73 19.26
C SER A 103 5.80 17.19 19.65
N SER A 104 5.88 17.48 20.95
CA SER A 104 6.10 18.85 21.41
C SER A 104 7.50 19.36 21.01
N GLU A 105 7.66 20.67 20.92
CA GLU A 105 8.98 21.26 20.69
C GLU A 105 9.89 21.11 21.91
N SER A 106 9.33 21.21 23.13
CA SER A 106 10.07 21.04 24.38
C SER A 106 10.77 19.69 24.47
N ASP A 107 10.07 18.61 24.06
CA ASP A 107 10.60 17.25 24.20
C ASP A 107 11.75 16.98 23.23
N CYS A 108 11.67 17.49 22.01
CA CYS A 108 12.66 17.23 20.98
C CYS A 108 13.77 18.29 20.91
N LYS A 109 13.52 19.55 21.33
CA LYS A 109 14.48 20.64 21.24
C LYS A 109 15.77 20.34 22.02
N ASN A 110 15.62 19.77 23.22
CA ASN A 110 16.73 19.46 24.13
C ASN A 110 17.10 17.97 24.13
N CYS A 111 16.61 17.19 23.16
CA CYS A 111 16.93 15.78 23.05
C CYS A 111 18.34 15.59 22.52
N PRO A 112 19.18 14.74 23.15
CA PRO A 112 20.55 14.46 22.67
C PRO A 112 20.58 13.91 21.24
N LEU A 113 19.54 13.19 20.83
CA LEU A 113 19.40 12.60 19.49
C LEU A 113 18.73 13.52 18.47
N ARG A 114 18.51 14.79 18.79
CA ARG A 114 17.76 15.71 17.94
C ARG A 114 18.29 15.79 16.51
N GLU A 115 19.59 16.02 16.34
CA GLU A 115 20.19 16.23 15.01
C GLU A 115 20.04 15.00 14.10
N SER A 116 20.25 13.81 14.64
CA SER A 116 20.10 12.55 13.90
C SER A 116 18.63 12.17 13.65
N CYS A 117 17.71 12.58 14.55
CA CYS A 117 16.31 12.19 14.50
C CYS A 117 15.42 13.17 13.73
N CYS A 118 15.61 14.48 13.93
CA CYS A 118 14.76 15.55 13.37
C CYS A 118 15.49 16.40 12.32
N GLY A 119 16.82 16.32 12.26
CA GLY A 119 17.64 17.22 11.45
C GLY A 119 17.90 18.57 12.13
N LYS A 120 18.80 19.37 11.54
CA LYS A 120 19.30 20.61 12.16
C LYS A 120 18.25 21.71 12.29
N SER A 121 17.36 21.84 11.35
CA SER A 121 16.37 22.94 11.27
C SER A 121 15.05 22.66 11.98
N THR A 122 14.68 21.39 12.17
CA THR A 122 13.38 21.01 12.72
C THR A 122 13.43 20.89 14.25
N LYS A 123 12.46 21.49 14.94
CA LYS A 123 12.41 21.52 16.42
C LYS A 123 11.63 20.35 17.03
N TYR A 124 10.90 19.59 16.22
CA TYR A 124 10.03 18.50 16.65
C TYR A 124 10.13 17.32 15.70
N LYS A 125 9.75 16.13 16.16
CA LYS A 125 9.59 14.96 15.31
C LYS A 125 8.19 14.91 14.73
N LYS A 126 8.11 14.61 13.43
CA LYS A 126 6.87 14.39 12.69
C LYS A 126 6.88 12.99 12.09
N ILE A 127 5.75 12.30 12.19
CA ILE A 127 5.47 11.02 11.50
C ILE A 127 4.17 11.22 10.71
N ASP A 128 4.22 10.88 9.43
CA ASP A 128 3.05 10.86 8.57
C ASP A 128 2.78 9.41 8.15
N ASP A 129 1.58 8.92 8.44
CA ASP A 129 1.10 7.61 8.02
C ASP A 129 -0.05 7.73 7.03
N SER A 130 -0.16 6.79 6.10
CA SER A 130 -1.37 6.68 5.29
C SER A 130 -2.59 6.40 6.16
N ILE A 131 -3.75 6.93 5.81
CA ILE A 131 -5.02 6.55 6.46
C ILE A 131 -5.32 5.06 6.30
N HIS A 132 -4.74 4.42 5.28
CA HIS A 132 -4.87 3.00 4.98
C HIS A 132 -3.71 2.15 5.54
N LYS A 133 -2.94 2.68 6.50
CA LYS A 133 -1.78 1.99 7.07
C LYS A 133 -2.09 0.55 7.51
N GLU A 134 -3.23 0.34 8.14
CA GLU A 134 -3.65 -0.98 8.61
C GLU A 134 -3.79 -2.03 7.47
N HIS A 135 -4.26 -1.61 6.29
CA HIS A 135 -4.40 -2.49 5.14
C HIS A 135 -3.04 -2.83 4.52
N TYR A 136 -2.13 -1.85 4.48
CA TYR A 136 -0.74 -2.09 4.08
C TYR A 136 0.01 -2.99 5.07
N ASP A 137 -0.17 -2.77 6.38
CA ASP A 137 0.45 -3.60 7.41
C ASP A 137 -0.04 -5.06 7.32
N ARG A 138 -1.35 -5.25 7.13
CA ARG A 138 -1.95 -6.58 6.96
C ARG A 138 -1.39 -7.30 5.72
N MET A 139 -1.31 -6.62 4.59
CA MET A 139 -0.71 -7.18 3.38
C MET A 139 0.77 -7.50 3.57
N HIS A 140 1.53 -6.60 4.18
CA HIS A 140 2.94 -6.82 4.49
C HIS A 140 3.13 -8.05 5.41
N GLN A 141 2.36 -8.14 6.48
CA GLN A 141 2.39 -9.27 7.40
C GLN A 141 2.09 -10.58 6.67
N LYS A 142 1.05 -10.61 5.83
CA LYS A 142 0.69 -11.78 5.04
C LYS A 142 1.82 -12.23 4.10
N LEU A 143 2.48 -11.31 3.43
CA LEU A 143 3.60 -11.60 2.53
C LEU A 143 4.86 -12.06 3.27
N THR A 144 5.06 -11.62 4.52
CA THR A 144 6.25 -11.93 5.32
C THR A 144 6.07 -13.15 6.23
N GLN A 145 4.86 -13.48 6.67
CA GLN A 145 4.60 -14.67 7.49
C GLN A 145 4.87 -15.98 6.75
N ASN A 146 4.55 -16.03 5.45
CA ASN A 146 4.84 -17.20 4.63
C ASN A 146 5.53 -16.79 3.32
N PRO A 147 6.82 -16.46 3.36
CA PRO A 147 7.55 -15.97 2.20
C PRO A 147 7.70 -17.01 1.08
N GLN A 148 7.65 -18.30 1.41
CA GLN A 148 7.69 -19.37 0.39
C GLN A 148 6.38 -19.40 -0.42
N TYR A 149 5.24 -19.29 0.28
CA TYR A 149 3.93 -19.22 -0.37
C TYR A 149 3.78 -17.95 -1.21
N ALA A 150 4.17 -16.79 -0.66
CA ALA A 150 4.17 -15.52 -1.40
C ALA A 150 5.03 -15.62 -2.68
N LYS A 151 6.22 -16.20 -2.61
CA LYS A 151 7.08 -16.46 -3.80
C LYS A 151 6.42 -17.43 -4.79
N LYS A 152 5.73 -18.47 -4.31
CA LYS A 152 4.97 -19.38 -5.16
C LYS A 152 3.89 -18.63 -5.93
N MET A 153 3.11 -17.78 -5.26
CA MET A 153 2.04 -16.97 -5.87
C MET A 153 2.58 -16.04 -6.97
N VAL A 154 3.68 -15.32 -6.69
CA VAL A 154 4.34 -14.50 -7.71
C VAL A 154 4.76 -15.33 -8.93
N ARG A 155 5.31 -16.53 -8.72
CA ARG A 155 5.69 -17.43 -9.82
C ARG A 155 4.48 -17.94 -10.61
N VAL A 156 3.35 -18.23 -9.95
CA VAL A 156 2.11 -18.62 -10.63
C VAL A 156 1.67 -17.50 -11.57
N ARG A 157 1.61 -16.26 -11.09
CA ARG A 157 1.27 -15.10 -11.90
C ARG A 157 2.20 -14.96 -13.12
N SER A 158 3.52 -15.01 -12.91
CA SER A 158 4.50 -14.87 -13.99
C SER A 158 4.41 -15.97 -15.04
N LYS A 159 3.95 -17.17 -14.66
CA LYS A 159 3.81 -18.29 -15.60
C LYS A 159 2.48 -18.28 -16.36
N THR A 160 1.45 -17.65 -15.82
CA THR A 160 0.10 -17.68 -16.40
C THR A 160 -0.22 -16.39 -17.14
N VAL A 161 -0.05 -15.24 -16.51
CA VAL A 161 -0.50 -13.94 -17.04
C VAL A 161 0.54 -13.31 -17.96
N GLU A 162 1.82 -13.30 -17.57
CA GLU A 162 2.87 -12.63 -18.34
C GLU A 162 3.09 -13.21 -19.74
N PRO A 163 3.07 -14.54 -19.98
CA PRO A 163 3.16 -15.08 -21.33
C PRO A 163 1.98 -14.68 -22.23
N VAL A 164 0.75 -14.63 -21.67
CA VAL A 164 -0.44 -14.21 -22.42
C VAL A 164 -0.31 -12.74 -22.83
N ILE A 165 0.03 -11.86 -21.88
CA ILE A 165 0.26 -10.44 -22.16
C ILE A 165 1.41 -10.26 -23.17
N GLY A 166 2.51 -11.01 -22.98
CA GLY A 166 3.64 -11.00 -23.90
C GLY A 166 3.26 -11.40 -25.33
N THR A 167 2.42 -12.41 -25.47
CA THR A 167 1.88 -12.84 -26.77
C THR A 167 1.00 -11.74 -27.39
N LEU A 168 0.06 -11.19 -26.64
CA LEU A 168 -0.81 -10.12 -27.13
C LEU A 168 -0.03 -8.88 -27.54
N VAL A 169 0.95 -8.47 -26.75
CA VAL A 169 1.76 -7.27 -27.04
C VAL A 169 2.70 -7.49 -28.24
N ASN A 170 3.39 -8.64 -28.30
CA ASN A 170 4.47 -8.86 -29.25
C ASN A 170 3.99 -9.46 -30.58
N PHE A 171 2.94 -10.28 -30.56
CA PHE A 171 2.50 -11.03 -31.75
C PHE A 171 1.18 -10.55 -32.32
N THR A 172 0.28 -9.94 -31.51
CA THR A 172 -1.01 -9.43 -32.00
C THR A 172 -1.05 -7.90 -32.12
N ASN A 173 0.12 -7.24 -31.99
CA ASN A 173 0.28 -5.80 -32.12
C ASN A 173 -0.59 -4.95 -31.17
N MET A 174 -1.02 -5.50 -30.03
CA MET A 174 -1.79 -4.79 -29.00
C MET A 174 -1.01 -3.69 -28.26
N LYS A 175 0.27 -3.50 -28.61
CA LYS A 175 1.13 -2.43 -28.08
C LYS A 175 0.67 -1.04 -28.49
N ARG A 176 -0.07 -0.91 -29.60
CA ARG A 176 -0.55 0.36 -30.13
C ARG A 176 -2.00 0.23 -30.58
N VAL A 177 -2.81 1.14 -30.13
CA VAL A 177 -4.18 1.33 -30.65
C VAL A 177 -4.11 2.40 -31.74
N ASN A 178 -4.52 2.07 -32.96
CA ASN A 178 -4.47 2.95 -34.13
C ASN A 178 -5.59 4.02 -34.15
N THR A 179 -6.21 4.29 -33.00
CA THR A 179 -7.29 5.25 -32.86
C THR A 179 -6.95 6.37 -31.88
N ARG A 180 -7.47 7.57 -32.14
CA ARG A 180 -7.33 8.71 -31.22
C ARG A 180 -8.53 8.79 -30.30
N GLY A 181 -8.24 8.83 -28.98
CA GLY A 181 -9.23 9.00 -27.93
C GLY A 181 -9.77 7.71 -27.35
N ILE A 182 -10.02 7.75 -26.05
CA ILE A 182 -10.41 6.59 -25.22
C ILE A 182 -11.69 5.91 -25.70
N LYS A 183 -12.68 6.69 -26.20
CA LYS A 183 -13.95 6.13 -26.69
C LYS A 183 -13.79 5.25 -27.93
N GLN A 184 -12.81 5.56 -28.79
CA GLN A 184 -12.54 4.73 -29.98
C GLN A 184 -11.56 3.61 -29.67
N ALA A 185 -10.64 3.81 -28.74
CA ALA A 185 -9.74 2.76 -28.26
C ALA A 185 -10.50 1.59 -27.59
N ASN A 186 -11.60 1.89 -26.91
CA ASN A 186 -12.43 0.86 -26.25
C ASN A 186 -13.37 0.08 -27.21
N LYS A 187 -13.34 0.37 -28.50
CA LYS A 187 -14.12 -0.36 -29.53
C LYS A 187 -13.28 -1.41 -30.27
N HIS A 188 -11.99 -1.44 -30.02
CA HIS A 188 -11.02 -2.40 -30.54
C HIS A 188 -10.57 -3.38 -29.46
#